data_ff974421e6e513adfc6e02c415a5b203
#
_entry.id   ff974421e6e513adfc6e02c415a5b203
#
_cell.length_a   1.000
_cell.length_b   1.000
_cell.length_c   1.000
_cell.angle_alpha   90.00
_cell.angle_beta   90.00
_cell.angle_gamma   90.00
#
_symmetry.space_group_name_H-M   'P 1'
#
loop_
_entity.id
_entity.type
_entity.pdbx_description
1 polymer ?
#
loop_
_entity_poly.entity_id
_entity_poly.type
_entity_poly.pdbx_seq_one_letter_code
_entity_poly.pdbx_strand_id
1 'polypeptide(L)'
;MIQISRTLVVSALLILAGPVSALRAQSTGPIEGPVGPSPYNIISGWHKPFAEEGFAFGGSSGVFAESPNRIFVAQRGETRLPDPIPAEFSGFAGSIGINVLFATDMRVWEHCLYTLDSDGNVREMWDQWDHLCEGSDGPGPHRLRINPYDPERRVWLVNETFHQIYVFSNDGSELIKTLGEKNVPGDDETHFGRPQDVAFLPDGRILVADGLDNHRVIILDADGNYISEFGGFGEGPGQFNGIHALGIGPEGLIFALDRSGGRVNVFRTTNDPAEVEFVDVWGGFGLTLDIIVNDDSIWFTTFGPGRLVNFVKMDFEGNRLYTWTVPRELPDGYLEVHTFSVDSDGNLYGGDNQYGRTQKFVPKPDADPALLIKPPWVAR
;
A
#
# COMPACT_ATOMS: atom_id res chain seq x y z
N MET A 1 53.40 26.39 -48.61
CA MET A 1 52.59 25.20 -48.31
C MET A 1 52.95 24.76 -46.90
N ILE A 2 52.14 25.11 -45.93
CA ILE A 2 52.36 24.79 -44.51
C ILE A 2 51.32 23.72 -44.16
N GLN A 3 51.81 22.54 -43.80
CA GLN A 3 51.02 21.39 -43.44
C GLN A 3 50.74 21.45 -41.89
N ILE A 4 49.48 21.65 -41.49
CA ILE A 4 49.07 21.64 -40.09
C ILE A 4 48.60 20.22 -39.75
N SER A 5 49.36 19.52 -38.91
CA SER A 5 49.01 18.22 -38.32
C SER A 5 48.02 18.46 -37.20
N ARG A 6 46.80 17.83 -37.30
CA ARG A 6 45.81 17.80 -36.24
C ARG A 6 45.98 16.50 -35.43
N THR A 7 46.44 16.66 -34.20
CA THR A 7 46.48 15.56 -33.22
C THR A 7 45.08 15.37 -32.63
N LEU A 8 44.47 14.20 -32.85
CA LEU A 8 43.26 13.81 -32.16
C LEU A 8 43.61 13.33 -30.75
N VAL A 9 43.12 14.02 -29.75
CA VAL A 9 43.12 13.53 -28.35
C VAL A 9 41.83 12.71 -28.16
N VAL A 10 41.96 11.41 -28.06
CA VAL A 10 40.86 10.50 -27.67
C VAL A 10 40.88 10.42 -26.15
N SER A 11 39.94 11.07 -25.50
CA SER A 11 39.71 10.91 -24.06
C SER A 11 38.91 9.62 -23.86
N ALA A 12 39.52 8.60 -23.32
CA ALA A 12 38.84 7.37 -22.89
C ALA A 12 38.13 7.65 -21.57
N LEU A 13 36.80 7.69 -21.61
CA LEU A 13 35.96 7.69 -20.42
C LEU A 13 35.99 6.27 -19.86
N LEU A 14 36.64 6.03 -18.73
CA LEU A 14 36.51 4.81 -17.95
C LEU A 14 35.15 4.87 -17.20
N ILE A 15 34.17 4.18 -17.71
CA ILE A 15 32.93 3.87 -16.99
C ILE A 15 33.29 2.75 -16.01
N LEU A 16 33.41 3.07 -14.73
CA LEU A 16 33.45 2.09 -13.65
C LEU A 16 32.05 1.48 -13.51
N ALA A 17 31.80 0.40 -14.21
CA ALA A 17 30.62 -0.44 -13.96
C ALA A 17 30.83 -1.15 -12.62
N GLY A 18 30.17 -0.68 -11.56
CA GLY A 18 29.98 -1.45 -10.34
C GLY A 18 29.22 -2.75 -10.65
N PRO A 19 29.30 -3.79 -9.79
CA PRO A 19 28.58 -5.02 -10.03
C PRO A 19 27.07 -4.75 -10.00
N VAL A 20 26.44 -4.72 -11.17
CA VAL A 20 25.00 -4.79 -11.31
C VAL A 20 24.59 -6.17 -10.80
N SER A 21 23.93 -6.23 -9.65
CA SER A 21 23.33 -7.47 -9.15
C SER A 21 22.43 -8.02 -10.26
N ALA A 22 22.73 -9.23 -10.73
CA ALA A 22 21.99 -9.85 -11.82
C ALA A 22 20.51 -9.94 -11.43
N LEU A 23 19.61 -9.34 -12.19
CA LEU A 23 18.16 -9.49 -12.03
C LEU A 23 17.84 -10.98 -11.86
N ARG A 24 17.40 -11.37 -10.67
CA ARG A 24 16.87 -12.71 -10.48
C ARG A 24 15.58 -12.80 -11.25
N ALA A 25 15.54 -13.69 -12.25
CA ALA A 25 14.35 -13.96 -13.03
C ALA A 25 13.14 -14.21 -12.12
N GLN A 26 11.99 -13.66 -12.48
CA GLN A 26 10.72 -13.90 -11.79
C GLN A 26 10.50 -15.41 -11.63
N SER A 27 10.64 -15.92 -10.42
CA SER A 27 10.34 -17.31 -10.13
C SER A 27 8.82 -17.41 -9.89
N THR A 28 8.14 -18.15 -10.75
CA THR A 28 6.74 -18.55 -10.54
C THR A 28 6.63 -19.72 -9.55
N GLY A 29 7.73 -20.11 -8.93
CA GLY A 29 7.84 -21.17 -7.94
C GLY A 29 7.39 -20.75 -6.54
N PRO A 30 7.39 -21.69 -5.59
CA PRO A 30 7.10 -21.39 -4.18
C PRO A 30 8.10 -20.38 -3.64
N ILE A 31 7.67 -19.57 -2.66
CA ILE A 31 8.53 -18.59 -2.00
C ILE A 31 9.71 -19.30 -1.36
N GLU A 32 10.93 -18.99 -1.81
CA GLU A 32 12.16 -19.54 -1.25
C GLU A 32 12.52 -18.79 0.04
N GLY A 33 13.11 -19.48 1.00
CA GLY A 33 13.59 -18.93 2.26
C GLY A 33 12.86 -19.47 3.48
N PRO A 34 13.18 -19.00 4.70
CA PRO A 34 12.55 -19.49 5.92
C PRO A 34 11.03 -19.26 5.92
N VAL A 35 10.29 -20.35 6.04
CA VAL A 35 8.81 -20.35 6.14
C VAL A 35 8.42 -20.98 7.47
N GLY A 36 7.49 -20.36 8.16
CA GLY A 36 7.02 -20.85 9.45
C GLY A 36 5.58 -20.48 9.77
N PRO A 37 5.09 -20.85 10.96
CA PRO A 37 3.73 -20.54 11.38
C PRO A 37 3.56 -19.04 11.60
N SER A 38 2.31 -18.56 11.43
CA SER A 38 1.97 -17.18 11.81
C SER A 38 2.28 -16.92 13.29
N PRO A 39 2.97 -15.83 13.64
CA PRO A 39 3.18 -15.43 15.04
C PRO A 39 1.93 -14.78 15.67
N TYR A 40 0.82 -14.70 14.93
CA TYR A 40 -0.42 -14.10 15.36
C TYR A 40 -1.55 -15.12 15.49
N ASN A 41 -2.47 -14.83 16.42
CA ASN A 41 -3.81 -15.41 16.47
C ASN A 41 -4.80 -14.50 15.72
N ILE A 42 -5.71 -15.11 14.99
CA ILE A 42 -6.77 -14.41 14.28
C ILE A 42 -7.95 -14.23 15.24
N ILE A 43 -8.50 -13.01 15.32
CA ILE A 43 -9.71 -12.73 16.10
C ILE A 43 -10.91 -12.80 15.16
N SER A 44 -11.55 -13.95 15.14
CA SER A 44 -12.74 -14.19 14.32
C SER A 44 -13.88 -13.24 14.70
N GLY A 45 -14.59 -12.69 13.71
CA GLY A 45 -15.71 -11.80 13.91
C GLY A 45 -15.38 -10.50 14.66
N TRP A 46 -14.12 -10.05 14.58
CA TRP A 46 -13.72 -8.78 15.20
C TRP A 46 -14.42 -7.61 14.53
N HIS A 47 -14.30 -7.46 13.21
CA HIS A 47 -14.98 -6.40 12.47
C HIS A 47 -16.50 -6.68 12.50
N LYS A 48 -17.26 -5.79 13.14
CA LYS A 48 -18.69 -5.95 13.29
C LYS A 48 -19.42 -5.40 12.08
N PRO A 49 -20.31 -6.18 11.45
CA PRO A 49 -21.14 -5.70 10.36
C PRO A 49 -22.00 -4.50 10.79
N PHE A 50 -22.05 -3.46 9.96
CA PHE A 50 -22.90 -2.28 10.17
C PHE A 50 -23.69 -1.89 8.91
N ALA A 51 -23.47 -2.56 7.77
CA ALA A 51 -24.21 -2.31 6.55
C ALA A 51 -25.71 -2.45 6.76
N GLU A 52 -26.49 -1.66 6.02
CA GLU A 52 -27.95 -1.71 6.08
C GLU A 52 -28.52 -3.05 5.61
N GLU A 53 -29.79 -3.30 5.94
CA GLU A 53 -30.49 -4.51 5.49
C GLU A 53 -30.50 -4.60 3.95
N GLY A 54 -30.05 -5.72 3.42
CA GLY A 54 -29.91 -5.95 1.97
C GLY A 54 -28.56 -5.51 1.39
N PHE A 55 -27.61 -5.09 2.24
CA PHE A 55 -26.26 -4.72 1.85
C PHE A 55 -25.17 -5.43 2.65
N ALA A 56 -23.97 -5.43 2.12
CA ALA A 56 -22.76 -5.87 2.80
C ALA A 56 -21.63 -4.87 2.54
N PHE A 57 -20.60 -4.90 3.38
CA PHE A 57 -19.42 -4.07 3.18
C PHE A 57 -18.79 -4.27 1.81
N GLY A 58 -18.32 -3.18 1.23
CA GLY A 58 -17.40 -3.17 0.12
C GLY A 58 -16.00 -3.61 0.53
N GLY A 59 -15.05 -3.60 -0.41
CA GLY A 59 -13.67 -4.01 -0.14
C GLY A 59 -12.95 -3.05 0.80
N SER A 60 -12.35 -3.57 1.87
CA SER A 60 -11.48 -2.80 2.75
C SER A 60 -10.15 -2.54 2.05
N SER A 61 -10.04 -1.41 1.38
CA SER A 61 -8.93 -1.04 0.49
C SER A 61 -7.76 -0.38 1.23
N GLY A 62 -8.05 0.40 2.27
CA GLY A 62 -7.08 1.10 3.10
C GLY A 62 -7.35 0.86 4.59
N VAL A 63 -6.30 0.52 5.35
CA VAL A 63 -6.36 0.39 6.81
C VAL A 63 -5.19 1.12 7.43
N PHE A 64 -5.45 1.92 8.47
CA PHE A 64 -4.42 2.58 9.25
C PHE A 64 -4.79 2.58 10.74
N ALA A 65 -3.99 1.90 11.57
CA ALA A 65 -4.16 1.87 13.01
C ALA A 65 -3.43 3.07 13.65
N GLU A 66 -4.17 4.12 13.99
CA GLU A 66 -3.63 5.26 14.73
C GLU A 66 -3.39 4.93 16.20
N SER A 67 -4.27 4.14 16.77
CA SER A 67 -4.17 3.58 18.12
C SER A 67 -4.97 2.28 18.21
N PRO A 68 -4.82 1.48 19.29
CA PRO A 68 -5.62 0.28 19.49
C PRO A 68 -7.14 0.51 19.52
N ASN A 69 -7.56 1.75 19.74
CA ASN A 69 -8.97 2.14 19.82
C ASN A 69 -9.40 3.11 18.72
N ARG A 70 -8.59 3.29 17.67
CA ARG A 70 -8.93 4.09 16.50
C ARG A 70 -8.23 3.57 15.25
N ILE A 71 -8.94 2.73 14.52
CA ILE A 71 -8.46 2.10 13.30
C ILE A 71 -9.25 2.67 12.12
N PHE A 72 -8.58 3.47 11.29
CA PHE A 72 -9.16 4.01 10.08
C PHE A 72 -9.32 2.94 9.02
N VAL A 73 -10.44 2.97 8.34
CA VAL A 73 -10.75 2.09 7.21
C VAL A 73 -11.28 2.91 6.05
N ALA A 74 -10.72 2.70 4.87
CA ALA A 74 -11.32 3.08 3.60
C ALA A 74 -11.91 1.82 2.96
N GLN A 75 -13.18 1.89 2.58
CA GLN A 75 -13.83 0.80 1.87
C GLN A 75 -14.39 1.26 0.51
N ARG A 76 -14.67 0.31 -0.34
CA ARG A 76 -15.18 0.52 -1.69
C ARG A 76 -16.70 0.55 -1.72
N GLY A 77 -17.29 1.40 -0.86
CA GLY A 77 -18.74 1.52 -0.69
C GLY A 77 -19.39 0.25 -0.14
N GLU A 78 -20.67 0.09 -0.33
CA GLU A 78 -21.43 -1.10 0.04
C GLU A 78 -21.88 -1.88 -1.20
N THR A 79 -22.11 -3.19 -1.02
CA THR A 79 -22.54 -4.08 -2.09
C THR A 79 -23.93 -4.59 -1.81
N ARG A 80 -24.88 -4.41 -2.73
CA ARG A 80 -26.23 -4.94 -2.64
C ARG A 80 -26.20 -6.47 -2.64
N LEU A 81 -26.93 -7.07 -1.71
CA LEU A 81 -27.07 -8.51 -1.62
C LEU A 81 -28.14 -9.05 -2.57
N PRO A 82 -28.06 -10.32 -2.97
CA PRO A 82 -29.13 -10.98 -3.71
C PRO A 82 -30.41 -11.13 -2.87
N ASP A 83 -31.56 -11.16 -3.52
CA ASP A 83 -32.84 -11.44 -2.87
C ASP A 83 -33.41 -12.77 -3.41
N PRO A 84 -33.64 -13.79 -2.57
CA PRO A 84 -33.41 -13.79 -1.11
C PRO A 84 -31.92 -13.85 -0.75
N ILE A 85 -31.58 -13.29 0.42
CA ILE A 85 -30.21 -13.39 0.96
C ILE A 85 -29.91 -14.86 1.27
N PRO A 86 -28.77 -15.43 0.79
CA PRO A 86 -28.38 -16.80 1.10
C PRO A 86 -28.20 -17.03 2.60
N ALA A 87 -28.57 -18.25 3.07
CA ALA A 87 -28.51 -18.61 4.49
C ALA A 87 -27.07 -18.60 5.06
N GLU A 88 -26.07 -18.75 4.20
CA GLU A 88 -24.64 -18.73 4.53
C GLU A 88 -24.10 -17.33 4.79
N PHE A 89 -24.89 -16.28 4.52
CA PHE A 89 -24.44 -14.90 4.72
C PHE A 89 -24.15 -14.62 6.19
N SER A 90 -22.93 -14.19 6.48
CA SER A 90 -22.44 -13.93 7.84
C SER A 90 -22.14 -12.43 8.11
N GLY A 91 -22.62 -11.54 7.23
CA GLY A 91 -22.39 -10.09 7.32
C GLY A 91 -21.37 -9.57 6.31
N PHE A 92 -20.65 -10.45 5.63
CA PHE A 92 -19.65 -10.08 4.62
C PHE A 92 -19.95 -10.75 3.28
N ALA A 93 -19.81 -10.00 2.20
CA ALA A 93 -20.11 -10.47 0.85
C ALA A 93 -19.30 -11.72 0.46
N GLY A 94 -18.06 -11.82 0.92
CA GLY A 94 -17.19 -12.98 0.69
C GLY A 94 -17.72 -14.29 1.27
N SER A 95 -18.56 -14.25 2.32
CA SER A 95 -19.17 -15.47 2.91
C SER A 95 -20.12 -16.19 1.95
N ILE A 96 -20.66 -15.47 0.98
CA ILE A 96 -21.53 -16.00 -0.08
C ILE A 96 -20.84 -15.94 -1.47
N GLY A 97 -19.52 -15.79 -1.49
CA GLY A 97 -18.70 -15.85 -2.70
C GLY A 97 -18.74 -14.61 -3.59
N ILE A 98 -19.31 -13.50 -3.13
CA ILE A 98 -19.30 -12.23 -3.89
C ILE A 98 -17.93 -11.58 -3.75
N ASN A 99 -17.29 -11.30 -4.88
CA ASN A 99 -16.09 -10.47 -4.94
C ASN A 99 -16.49 -9.01 -5.15
N VAL A 100 -16.45 -8.23 -4.08
CA VAL A 100 -16.93 -6.83 -4.06
C VAL A 100 -16.11 -5.88 -4.95
N LEU A 101 -14.86 -6.23 -5.27
CA LEU A 101 -14.04 -5.44 -6.18
C LEU A 101 -14.62 -5.42 -7.60
N PHE A 102 -15.21 -6.53 -8.03
CA PHE A 102 -15.76 -6.72 -9.37
C PHE A 102 -17.29 -6.61 -9.45
N ALA A 103 -17.97 -6.52 -8.31
CA ALA A 103 -19.43 -6.37 -8.23
C ALA A 103 -19.86 -4.90 -8.38
N THR A 104 -19.38 -4.22 -9.40
CA THR A 104 -19.55 -2.76 -9.58
C THR A 104 -20.99 -2.35 -9.86
N ASP A 105 -21.78 -3.20 -10.50
CA ASP A 105 -23.20 -3.02 -10.77
C ASP A 105 -24.11 -3.19 -9.53
N MET A 106 -23.57 -3.76 -8.46
CA MET A 106 -24.24 -3.96 -7.17
C MET A 106 -23.78 -2.92 -6.13
N ARG A 107 -22.82 -2.06 -6.46
CA ARG A 107 -22.19 -1.13 -5.52
C ARG A 107 -23.01 0.14 -5.31
N VAL A 108 -23.04 0.57 -4.05
CA VAL A 108 -23.50 1.87 -3.59
C VAL A 108 -22.36 2.57 -2.88
N TRP A 109 -22.08 3.82 -3.21
CA TRP A 109 -20.99 4.58 -2.62
C TRP A 109 -21.45 5.23 -1.31
N GLU A 110 -21.56 4.40 -0.28
CA GLU A 110 -21.93 4.78 1.08
C GLU A 110 -20.90 4.21 2.06
N HIS A 111 -20.71 4.93 3.17
CA HIS A 111 -19.82 4.54 4.28
C HIS A 111 -18.38 4.24 3.81
N CYS A 112 -17.86 5.08 2.90
CA CYS A 112 -16.54 4.87 2.31
C CYS A 112 -15.39 5.08 3.28
N LEU A 113 -15.58 5.90 4.33
CA LEU A 113 -14.59 6.21 5.35
C LEU A 113 -15.18 6.09 6.74
N TYR A 114 -14.51 5.35 7.61
CA TYR A 114 -14.90 5.21 9.02
C TYR A 114 -13.72 4.81 9.90
N THR A 115 -13.91 4.87 11.21
CA THR A 115 -12.98 4.30 12.17
C THR A 115 -13.65 3.20 13.00
N LEU A 116 -12.82 2.22 13.41
CA LEU A 116 -13.23 1.13 14.29
C LEU A 116 -12.58 1.31 15.67
N ASP A 117 -13.28 0.86 16.71
CA ASP A 117 -12.75 0.74 18.06
C ASP A 117 -11.97 -0.58 18.27
N SER A 118 -11.44 -0.79 19.47
CA SER A 118 -10.69 -1.99 19.85
C SER A 118 -11.48 -3.30 19.70
N ASP A 119 -12.81 -3.22 19.77
CA ASP A 119 -13.74 -4.36 19.69
C ASP A 119 -14.30 -4.57 18.28
N GLY A 120 -13.93 -3.69 17.33
CA GLY A 120 -14.31 -3.77 15.92
C GLY A 120 -15.69 -3.17 15.61
N ASN A 121 -16.24 -2.36 16.53
CA ASN A 121 -17.44 -1.58 16.23
C ASN A 121 -17.06 -0.28 15.55
N VAL A 122 -17.97 0.27 14.74
CA VAL A 122 -17.82 1.61 14.17
C VAL A 122 -17.78 2.63 15.31
N ARG A 123 -16.71 3.42 15.34
CA ARG A 123 -16.50 4.50 16.29
C ARG A 123 -16.89 5.86 15.71
N GLU A 124 -16.47 6.13 14.49
CA GLU A 124 -16.73 7.37 13.77
C GLU A 124 -17.10 7.00 12.33
N MET A 125 -18.15 7.59 11.80
CA MET A 125 -18.55 7.46 10.41
C MET A 125 -18.35 8.81 9.72
N TRP A 126 -17.69 8.81 8.54
CA TRP A 126 -17.37 10.00 7.77
C TRP A 126 -18.19 10.06 6.47
N ASP A 127 -19.48 9.73 6.57
CA ASP A 127 -20.43 9.65 5.46
C ASP A 127 -20.63 10.98 4.70
N GLN A 128 -20.35 12.12 5.35
CA GLN A 128 -20.34 13.42 4.69
C GLN A 128 -19.35 13.48 3.49
N TRP A 129 -18.39 12.57 3.42
CA TRP A 129 -17.37 12.50 2.36
C TRP A 129 -17.63 11.42 1.31
N ASP A 130 -18.73 10.68 1.38
CA ASP A 130 -19.07 9.63 0.42
C ASP A 130 -19.16 10.14 -1.01
N HIS A 131 -19.60 11.41 -1.18
CA HIS A 131 -19.65 12.07 -2.49
C HIS A 131 -18.28 12.17 -3.18
N LEU A 132 -17.16 12.05 -2.45
CA LEU A 132 -15.81 12.01 -3.02
C LEU A 132 -15.48 10.66 -3.67
N CYS A 133 -16.30 9.62 -3.43
CA CYS A 133 -16.18 8.30 -4.04
C CYS A 133 -17.27 8.05 -5.07
N GLU A 134 -18.36 8.81 -5.04
CA GLU A 134 -19.55 8.61 -5.86
C GLU A 134 -19.29 8.87 -7.35
N GLY A 135 -19.90 8.03 -8.20
CA GLY A 135 -19.83 8.16 -9.66
C GLY A 135 -18.60 7.48 -10.27
N SER A 136 -17.97 6.57 -9.54
CA SER A 136 -16.84 5.78 -10.02
C SER A 136 -17.30 4.41 -10.50
N ASP A 137 -16.95 4.05 -11.74
CA ASP A 137 -17.06 2.69 -12.26
C ASP A 137 -15.85 1.82 -11.88
N GLY A 138 -14.83 2.43 -11.30
CA GLY A 138 -13.58 1.77 -10.91
C GLY A 138 -13.54 1.36 -9.44
N PRO A 139 -12.35 1.01 -8.95
CA PRO A 139 -12.17 0.56 -7.58
C PRO A 139 -12.45 1.63 -6.51
N GLY A 140 -12.26 2.92 -6.79
CA GLY A 140 -12.50 4.02 -5.85
C GLY A 140 -11.34 4.25 -4.88
N PRO A 141 -11.63 4.45 -3.57
CA PRO A 141 -10.59 4.68 -2.56
C PRO A 141 -9.66 3.49 -2.45
N HIS A 142 -8.35 3.79 -2.25
CA HIS A 142 -7.31 2.79 -2.32
C HIS A 142 -6.47 2.70 -1.05
N ARG A 143 -5.93 3.82 -0.54
CA ARG A 143 -4.97 3.82 0.57
C ARG A 143 -5.27 4.94 1.56
N LEU A 144 -5.09 4.62 2.85
CA LEU A 144 -5.10 5.60 3.93
C LEU A 144 -3.71 5.70 4.56
N ARG A 145 -3.25 6.92 4.82
CA ARG A 145 -2.01 7.19 5.57
C ARG A 145 -2.21 8.39 6.50
N ILE A 146 -1.44 8.41 7.58
CA ILE A 146 -1.27 9.59 8.42
C ILE A 146 0.20 9.95 8.41
N ASN A 147 0.51 11.21 8.11
CA ASN A 147 1.88 11.71 8.13
C ASN A 147 2.42 11.70 9.58
N PRO A 148 3.45 10.89 9.90
CA PRO A 148 3.99 10.81 11.25
C PRO A 148 4.69 12.08 11.71
N TYR A 149 5.09 12.94 10.77
CA TYR A 149 5.78 14.21 11.02
C TYR A 149 4.84 15.41 11.08
N ASP A 150 3.55 15.22 10.76
CA ASP A 150 2.53 16.25 10.85
C ASP A 150 1.95 16.32 12.29
N PRO A 151 2.12 17.43 13.02
CA PRO A 151 1.59 17.57 14.38
C PRO A 151 0.06 17.52 14.43
N GLU A 152 -0.63 17.87 13.33
CA GLU A 152 -2.09 17.80 13.20
C GLU A 152 -2.57 16.41 12.80
N ARG A 153 -1.66 15.48 12.47
CA ARG A 153 -2.00 14.10 12.17
C ARG A 153 -3.05 13.95 11.06
N ARG A 154 -2.97 14.79 10.04
CA ARG A 154 -3.91 14.80 8.92
C ARG A 154 -3.99 13.44 8.24
N VAL A 155 -5.21 13.09 7.83
CA VAL A 155 -5.51 11.81 7.17
C VAL A 155 -5.45 12.00 5.67
N TRP A 156 -4.64 11.18 5.02
CA TRP A 156 -4.45 11.17 3.57
C TRP A 156 -5.17 9.98 2.97
N LEU A 157 -6.07 10.24 2.02
CA LEU A 157 -6.80 9.22 1.26
C LEU A 157 -6.42 9.28 -0.20
N VAL A 158 -5.89 8.21 -0.74
CA VAL A 158 -5.66 8.04 -2.17
C VAL A 158 -6.91 7.45 -2.81
N ASN A 159 -7.45 8.13 -3.83
CA ASN A 159 -8.52 7.62 -4.68
C ASN A 159 -7.97 7.33 -6.08
N GLU A 160 -7.71 6.07 -6.36
CA GLU A 160 -7.06 5.64 -7.59
C GLU A 160 -7.91 5.90 -8.84
N THR A 161 -9.24 5.78 -8.74
CA THR A 161 -10.13 5.90 -9.90
C THR A 161 -10.33 7.34 -10.32
N PHE A 162 -10.36 8.26 -9.36
CA PHE A 162 -10.52 9.68 -9.64
C PHE A 162 -9.21 10.42 -9.89
N HIS A 163 -8.06 9.71 -9.82
CA HIS A 163 -6.74 10.30 -9.98
C HIS A 163 -6.47 11.41 -8.96
N GLN A 164 -6.96 11.24 -7.72
CA GLN A 164 -6.92 12.27 -6.68
C GLN A 164 -6.39 11.74 -5.35
N ILE A 165 -5.85 12.68 -4.57
CA ILE A 165 -5.47 12.46 -3.18
C ILE A 165 -6.15 13.52 -2.34
N TYR A 166 -6.87 13.09 -1.29
CA TYR A 166 -7.57 13.96 -0.36
C TYR A 166 -6.86 14.02 0.98
N VAL A 167 -6.81 15.21 1.57
CA VAL A 167 -6.20 15.44 2.89
C VAL A 167 -7.27 16.01 3.83
N PHE A 168 -7.58 15.26 4.86
CA PHE A 168 -8.61 15.64 5.85
C PHE A 168 -7.96 16.06 7.16
N SER A 169 -8.68 16.86 7.96
CA SER A 169 -8.40 16.98 9.39
C SER A 169 -8.47 15.61 10.06
N ASN A 170 -7.75 15.43 11.17
CA ASN A 170 -7.70 14.12 11.84
C ASN A 170 -9.06 13.67 12.36
N ASP A 171 -9.94 14.61 12.74
CA ASP A 171 -11.31 14.33 13.19
C ASP A 171 -12.32 14.19 12.04
N GLY A 172 -11.88 14.34 10.79
CA GLY A 172 -12.73 14.21 9.60
C GLY A 172 -13.69 15.35 9.36
N SER A 173 -13.63 16.43 10.13
CA SER A 173 -14.58 17.55 10.03
C SER A 173 -14.31 18.43 8.80
N GLU A 174 -13.11 18.42 8.24
CA GLU A 174 -12.65 19.32 7.18
C GLU A 174 -11.85 18.57 6.09
N LEU A 175 -12.17 18.85 4.82
CA LEU A 175 -11.32 18.53 3.68
C LEU A 175 -10.35 19.69 3.46
N ILE A 176 -9.11 19.52 3.89
CA ILE A 176 -8.09 20.57 3.90
C ILE A 176 -7.49 20.80 2.51
N LYS A 177 -7.25 19.70 1.77
CA LYS A 177 -6.60 19.75 0.46
C LYS A 177 -7.05 18.62 -0.45
N THR A 178 -7.06 18.90 -1.75
CA THR A 178 -7.17 17.90 -2.82
C THR A 178 -6.00 18.10 -3.77
N LEU A 179 -5.32 17.01 -4.12
CA LEU A 179 -4.29 16.96 -5.16
C LEU A 179 -4.85 16.18 -6.34
N GLY A 180 -4.50 16.59 -7.57
CA GLY A 180 -5.05 16.04 -8.80
C GLY A 180 -6.44 16.60 -9.14
N GLU A 181 -6.97 16.24 -10.31
CA GLU A 181 -8.28 16.68 -10.80
C GLU A 181 -9.17 15.46 -11.06
N LYS A 182 -10.45 15.53 -10.61
CA LYS A 182 -11.40 14.41 -10.67
C LYS A 182 -11.64 13.97 -12.12
N ASN A 183 -11.36 12.68 -12.41
CA ASN A 183 -11.48 12.05 -13.72
C ASN A 183 -10.58 12.65 -14.82
N VAL A 184 -9.51 13.33 -14.44
CA VAL A 184 -8.51 13.87 -15.38
C VAL A 184 -7.18 13.16 -15.13
N PRO A 185 -6.93 12.02 -15.79
CA PRO A 185 -5.61 11.39 -15.72
C PRO A 185 -4.58 12.22 -16.48
N GLY A 186 -3.33 12.19 -15.99
CA GLY A 186 -2.22 12.85 -16.67
C GLY A 186 -0.88 12.44 -16.06
N ASP A 187 0.20 12.75 -16.78
CA ASP A 187 1.58 12.44 -16.41
C ASP A 187 2.43 13.73 -16.22
N ASP A 188 1.76 14.87 -16.08
CA ASP A 188 2.40 16.16 -15.80
C ASP A 188 2.63 16.39 -14.28
N GLU A 189 3.03 17.62 -13.92
CA GLU A 189 3.38 18.01 -12.55
C GLU A 189 2.18 18.07 -11.58
N THR A 190 0.93 18.07 -12.08
CA THR A 190 -0.29 18.32 -11.31
C THR A 190 -1.32 17.20 -11.39
N HIS A 191 -1.18 16.29 -12.33
CA HIS A 191 -2.10 15.18 -12.54
C HIS A 191 -1.43 13.84 -12.21
N PHE A 192 -2.28 12.85 -11.92
CA PHE A 192 -1.88 11.47 -11.60
C PHE A 192 -2.50 10.47 -12.58
N GLY A 193 -1.83 9.32 -12.72
CA GLY A 193 -2.32 8.17 -13.48
C GLY A 193 -2.63 6.99 -12.56
N ARG A 194 -3.76 7.01 -11.86
CA ARG A 194 -4.17 6.01 -10.87
C ARG A 194 -3.15 5.88 -9.72
N PRO A 195 -3.03 6.91 -8.87
CA PRO A 195 -2.15 6.89 -7.71
C PRO A 195 -2.54 5.77 -6.76
N GLN A 196 -1.55 5.16 -6.10
CA GLN A 196 -1.75 3.97 -5.28
C GLN A 196 -1.41 4.18 -3.80
N ASP A 197 -0.39 4.99 -3.50
CA ASP A 197 0.06 5.21 -2.13
C ASP A 197 0.73 6.56 -1.96
N VAL A 198 0.85 7.01 -0.72
CA VAL A 198 1.65 8.16 -0.31
C VAL A 198 2.57 7.78 0.85
N ALA A 199 3.79 8.32 0.86
CA ALA A 199 4.73 8.17 1.96
C ALA A 199 5.37 9.51 2.30
N PHE A 200 5.88 9.63 3.52
CA PHE A 200 6.36 10.90 4.07
C PHE A 200 7.82 10.79 4.49
N LEU A 201 8.64 11.69 3.99
CA LEU A 201 10.04 11.79 4.38
C LEU A 201 10.21 12.68 5.61
N PRO A 202 11.26 12.43 6.44
CA PRO A 202 11.51 13.22 7.65
C PRO A 202 11.76 14.72 7.40
N ASP A 203 12.17 15.07 6.20
CA ASP A 203 12.44 16.46 5.78
C ASP A 203 11.19 17.20 5.28
N GLY A 204 10.03 16.55 5.33
CA GLY A 204 8.74 17.12 4.95
C GLY A 204 8.32 16.81 3.51
N ARG A 205 9.19 16.24 2.68
CA ARG A 205 8.79 15.82 1.32
C ARG A 205 7.78 14.68 1.36
N ILE A 206 6.93 14.63 0.34
CA ILE A 206 5.88 13.64 0.16
C ILE A 206 6.19 12.85 -1.10
N LEU A 207 6.15 11.54 -1.00
CA LEU A 207 6.28 10.64 -2.15
C LEU A 207 4.89 10.14 -2.54
N VAL A 208 4.57 10.16 -3.82
CA VAL A 208 3.34 9.59 -4.37
C VAL A 208 3.69 8.44 -5.31
N ALA A 209 3.19 7.25 -5.01
CA ALA A 209 3.22 6.13 -5.95
C ALA A 209 2.17 6.37 -7.03
N ASP A 210 2.55 7.03 -8.11
CA ASP A 210 1.69 7.34 -9.26
C ASP A 210 1.73 6.16 -10.24
N GLY A 211 0.95 5.11 -9.88
CA GLY A 211 1.32 3.74 -10.04
C GLY A 211 0.89 2.97 -11.25
N LEU A 212 -0.40 2.80 -11.52
CA LEU A 212 -0.84 1.78 -12.47
C LEU A 212 -0.84 2.23 -13.93
N ASP A 213 -0.89 3.54 -14.18
CA ASP A 213 -0.86 4.09 -15.53
C ASP A 213 0.45 4.83 -15.82
N ASN A 214 1.01 5.57 -14.85
CA ASN A 214 2.21 6.38 -15.07
C ASN A 214 3.52 5.69 -14.64
N HIS A 215 3.46 4.68 -13.77
CA HIS A 215 4.63 3.86 -13.38
C HIS A 215 5.78 4.67 -12.78
N ARG A 216 5.49 5.75 -12.05
CA ARG A 216 6.46 6.68 -11.48
C ARG A 216 6.21 6.92 -10.00
N VAL A 217 7.22 7.42 -9.31
CA VAL A 217 7.09 8.03 -7.99
C VAL A 217 7.33 9.52 -8.14
N ILE A 218 6.36 10.33 -7.71
CA ILE A 218 6.47 11.79 -7.68
C ILE A 218 7.00 12.21 -6.31
N ILE A 219 7.89 13.18 -6.29
CA ILE A 219 8.38 13.88 -5.11
C ILE A 219 7.68 15.23 -5.05
N LEU A 220 6.94 15.47 -3.97
CA LEU A 220 6.30 16.75 -3.68
C LEU A 220 6.98 17.41 -2.47
N ASP A 221 6.87 18.74 -2.37
CA ASP A 221 7.19 19.46 -1.13
C ASP A 221 6.12 19.27 -0.06
N ALA A 222 6.31 19.82 1.13
CA ALA A 222 5.37 19.72 2.25
C ALA A 222 4.00 20.39 1.96
N ASP A 223 3.96 21.30 1.00
CA ASP A 223 2.76 21.96 0.53
C ASP A 223 2.07 21.21 -0.62
N GLY A 224 2.65 20.09 -1.08
CA GLY A 224 2.13 19.27 -2.18
C GLY A 224 2.44 19.83 -3.58
N ASN A 225 3.43 20.70 -3.72
CA ASN A 225 3.90 21.16 -5.02
C ASN A 225 4.94 20.17 -5.57
N TYR A 226 4.95 20.01 -6.89
CA TYR A 226 5.89 19.12 -7.58
C TYR A 226 7.34 19.60 -7.43
N ILE A 227 8.24 18.66 -7.11
CA ILE A 227 9.69 18.86 -7.10
C ILE A 227 10.33 18.11 -8.27
N SER A 228 10.08 16.79 -8.34
CA SER A 228 10.65 15.89 -9.34
C SER A 228 9.92 14.54 -9.35
N GLU A 229 10.42 13.62 -10.18
CA GLU A 229 9.93 12.25 -10.23
C GLU A 229 11.04 11.26 -10.58
N PHE A 230 10.81 9.99 -10.29
CA PHE A 230 11.69 8.90 -10.71
C PHE A 230 10.89 7.64 -11.06
N GLY A 231 11.51 6.71 -11.78
CA GLY A 231 10.87 5.47 -12.20
C GLY A 231 10.66 5.38 -13.71
N GLY A 232 9.42 5.14 -14.10
CA GLY A 232 8.99 4.91 -15.48
C GLY A 232 8.68 3.44 -15.78
N PHE A 233 7.93 3.20 -16.85
CA PHE A 233 7.51 1.84 -17.24
C PHE A 233 8.69 0.97 -17.64
N GLY A 234 8.77 -0.25 -17.13
CA GLY A 234 9.74 -1.25 -17.56
C GLY A 234 10.13 -2.26 -16.48
N GLU A 235 11.09 -3.12 -16.84
CA GLU A 235 11.63 -4.20 -16.01
C GLU A 235 13.07 -3.94 -15.55
N GLY A 236 13.69 -2.86 -16.03
CA GLY A 236 15.04 -2.47 -15.65
C GLY A 236 15.16 -1.99 -14.20
N PRO A 237 16.40 -1.80 -13.72
CA PRO A 237 16.66 -1.22 -12.40
C PRO A 237 15.96 0.14 -12.25
N GLY A 238 15.21 0.31 -11.16
CA GLY A 238 14.49 1.55 -10.88
C GLY A 238 13.25 1.82 -11.73
N GLN A 239 12.89 0.91 -12.65
CA GLN A 239 11.65 0.98 -13.41
C GLN A 239 10.53 0.18 -12.73
N PHE A 240 9.28 0.43 -13.11
CA PHE A 240 8.10 -0.22 -12.52
C PHE A 240 7.17 -0.79 -13.60
N ASN A 241 6.57 -1.93 -13.30
CA ASN A 241 5.48 -2.51 -14.07
C ASN A 241 4.10 -2.26 -13.43
N GLY A 242 4.09 -1.54 -12.32
CA GLY A 242 2.91 -1.12 -11.56
C GLY A 242 3.25 -0.88 -10.09
N ILE A 243 3.77 0.31 -9.77
CA ILE A 243 4.08 0.66 -8.39
C ILE A 243 2.80 0.75 -7.57
N HIS A 244 2.82 0.19 -6.34
CA HIS A 244 1.61 0.02 -5.53
C HIS A 244 1.74 0.49 -4.08
N ALA A 245 2.92 0.41 -3.49
CA ALA A 245 3.13 0.85 -2.11
C ALA A 245 4.55 1.39 -1.92
N LEU A 246 4.70 2.27 -0.94
CA LEU A 246 5.94 2.92 -0.55
C LEU A 246 6.22 2.73 0.94
N GLY A 247 7.46 2.40 1.27
CA GLY A 247 7.95 2.35 2.65
C GLY A 247 9.19 3.21 2.82
N ILE A 248 9.27 3.94 3.93
CA ILE A 248 10.41 4.79 4.26
C ILE A 248 11.17 4.16 5.42
N GLY A 249 12.48 4.03 5.27
CA GLY A 249 13.38 3.47 6.26
C GLY A 249 14.46 4.44 6.73
N PRO A 250 15.32 3.98 7.64
CA PRO A 250 16.46 4.75 8.11
C PRO A 250 17.41 5.11 6.98
N GLU A 251 18.25 6.13 7.22
CA GLU A 251 19.28 6.58 6.28
C GLU A 251 18.76 6.97 4.89
N GLY A 252 17.48 7.42 4.82
CA GLY A 252 16.86 7.85 3.57
C GLY A 252 16.47 6.72 2.62
N LEU A 253 16.43 5.47 3.09
CA LEU A 253 15.97 4.34 2.28
C LEU A 253 14.50 4.47 1.91
N ILE A 254 14.19 4.20 0.65
CA ILE A 254 12.85 4.17 0.07
C ILE A 254 12.66 2.79 -0.55
N PHE A 255 11.63 2.07 -0.09
CA PHE A 255 11.24 0.77 -0.63
C PHE A 255 9.97 0.95 -1.45
N ALA A 256 10.05 0.70 -2.75
CA ALA A 256 8.95 0.86 -3.69
C ALA A 256 8.50 -0.51 -4.21
N LEU A 257 7.28 -0.90 -3.86
CA LEU A 257 6.70 -2.18 -4.26
C LEU A 257 6.17 -2.09 -5.70
N ASP A 258 6.83 -2.77 -6.61
CA ASP A 258 6.36 -3.00 -7.97
C ASP A 258 5.45 -4.23 -7.99
N ARG A 259 4.15 -3.98 -7.80
CA ARG A 259 3.11 -5.02 -7.67
C ARG A 259 3.13 -6.00 -8.84
N SER A 260 3.01 -5.46 -10.06
CA SER A 260 2.91 -6.28 -11.27
C SER A 260 4.26 -6.87 -11.69
N GLY A 261 5.37 -6.22 -11.31
CA GLY A 261 6.73 -6.74 -11.47
C GLY A 261 7.11 -7.80 -10.44
N GLY A 262 6.34 -7.95 -9.36
CA GLY A 262 6.62 -8.94 -8.30
C GLY A 262 7.94 -8.69 -7.58
N ARG A 263 8.28 -7.43 -7.33
CA ARG A 263 9.59 -7.02 -6.82
C ARG A 263 9.51 -5.79 -5.92
N VAL A 264 10.57 -5.56 -5.18
CA VAL A 264 10.83 -4.36 -4.38
C VAL A 264 12.00 -3.64 -5.00
N ASN A 265 11.81 -2.41 -5.48
CA ASN A 265 12.90 -1.52 -5.86
C ASN A 265 13.33 -0.71 -4.63
N VAL A 266 14.63 -0.60 -4.40
CA VAL A 266 15.22 0.12 -3.27
C VAL A 266 15.94 1.35 -3.79
N PHE A 267 15.59 2.50 -3.22
CA PHE A 267 16.24 3.78 -3.52
C PHE A 267 16.73 4.42 -2.22
N ARG A 268 17.50 5.48 -2.35
CA ARG A 268 17.94 6.32 -1.25
C ARG A 268 17.83 7.80 -1.63
N THR A 269 17.41 8.63 -0.69
CA THR A 269 17.45 10.09 -0.85
C THR A 269 18.90 10.56 -0.95
N THR A 270 19.12 11.62 -1.74
CA THR A 270 20.42 12.30 -1.83
C THR A 270 20.40 13.65 -1.09
N ASN A 271 21.50 14.39 -1.15
CA ASN A 271 21.55 15.77 -0.63
C ASN A 271 20.75 16.75 -1.51
N ASP A 272 20.46 16.37 -2.76
CA ASP A 272 19.58 17.14 -3.63
C ASP A 272 18.13 16.64 -3.40
N PRO A 273 17.20 17.52 -2.98
CA PRO A 273 15.82 17.11 -2.74
C PRO A 273 15.10 16.62 -4.00
N ALA A 274 15.59 16.94 -5.17
CA ALA A 274 15.03 16.49 -6.44
C ALA A 274 15.56 15.14 -6.92
N GLU A 275 16.55 14.56 -6.24
CA GLU A 275 17.23 13.35 -6.69
C GLU A 275 17.09 12.20 -5.70
N VAL A 276 17.00 10.98 -6.23
CA VAL A 276 17.14 9.72 -5.50
C VAL A 276 18.16 8.85 -6.21
N GLU A 277 18.90 8.05 -5.43
CA GLU A 277 19.83 7.04 -5.94
C GLU A 277 19.11 5.68 -5.97
N PHE A 278 19.21 4.97 -7.09
CA PHE A 278 18.81 3.55 -7.14
C PHE A 278 19.88 2.71 -6.42
N VAL A 279 19.42 1.88 -5.46
CA VAL A 279 20.30 1.04 -4.63
C VAL A 279 20.27 -0.41 -5.08
N ASP A 280 19.07 -1.01 -5.16
CA ASP A 280 18.93 -2.45 -5.45
C ASP A 280 17.51 -2.79 -5.92
N VAL A 281 17.32 -4.03 -6.39
CA VAL A 281 16.01 -4.60 -6.70
C VAL A 281 15.94 -6.06 -6.27
N TRP A 282 14.88 -6.42 -5.53
CA TRP A 282 14.62 -7.76 -5.03
C TRP A 282 13.35 -8.33 -5.66
N GLY A 283 13.42 -9.49 -6.28
CA GLY A 283 12.31 -10.05 -7.06
C GLY A 283 11.89 -11.45 -6.63
N GLY A 284 10.85 -11.95 -7.33
CA GLY A 284 10.36 -13.32 -7.15
C GLY A 284 9.28 -13.46 -6.08
N PHE A 285 8.48 -12.41 -5.85
CA PHE A 285 7.49 -12.38 -4.76
C PHE A 285 6.04 -12.62 -5.19
N GLY A 286 5.72 -12.67 -6.49
CA GLY A 286 4.34 -12.58 -6.98
C GLY A 286 3.84 -11.14 -6.89
N LEU A 287 2.52 -10.93 -6.75
CA LEU A 287 1.98 -9.56 -6.61
C LEU A 287 2.32 -9.02 -5.21
N THR A 288 3.10 -7.95 -5.14
CA THR A 288 3.40 -7.25 -3.88
C THR A 288 2.34 -6.18 -3.61
N LEU A 289 1.81 -6.10 -2.38
CA LEU A 289 0.62 -5.29 -2.10
C LEU A 289 0.87 -4.11 -1.16
N ASP A 290 1.33 -4.34 0.06
CA ASP A 290 1.57 -3.28 1.05
C ASP A 290 2.84 -3.54 1.85
N ILE A 291 3.40 -2.52 2.50
CA ILE A 291 4.69 -2.58 3.19
C ILE A 291 4.69 -1.78 4.50
N ILE A 292 5.32 -2.35 5.52
CA ILE A 292 5.77 -1.64 6.71
C ILE A 292 7.28 -1.80 6.83
N VAL A 293 8.00 -0.70 7.04
CA VAL A 293 9.42 -0.67 7.31
C VAL A 293 9.64 -0.50 8.81
N ASN A 294 10.46 -1.34 9.40
CA ASN A 294 10.89 -1.25 10.80
C ASN A 294 12.33 -0.72 10.90
N ASP A 295 12.91 -0.71 12.10
CA ASP A 295 14.26 -0.18 12.32
C ASP A 295 15.35 -0.97 11.58
N ASP A 296 15.13 -2.28 11.32
CA ASP A 296 16.13 -3.23 10.83
C ASP A 296 15.62 -4.11 9.67
N SER A 297 14.39 -3.98 9.29
CA SER A 297 13.74 -4.89 8.35
C SER A 297 12.49 -4.29 7.72
N ILE A 298 12.05 -4.91 6.63
CA ILE A 298 10.74 -4.63 6.04
C ILE A 298 9.84 -5.85 6.19
N TRP A 299 8.54 -5.59 6.32
CA TRP A 299 7.48 -6.55 6.14
C TRP A 299 6.60 -6.12 4.98
N PHE A 300 6.27 -7.01 4.08
CA PHE A 300 5.31 -6.73 3.02
C PHE A 300 4.39 -7.92 2.77
N THR A 301 3.21 -7.63 2.22
CA THR A 301 2.28 -8.65 1.79
C THR A 301 2.46 -8.96 0.33
N THR A 302 2.26 -10.24 -0.02
CA THR A 302 2.29 -10.71 -1.39
C THR A 302 1.16 -11.70 -1.64
N PHE A 303 0.65 -11.68 -2.87
CA PHE A 303 -0.35 -12.60 -3.35
C PHE A 303 0.31 -13.56 -4.34
N GLY A 304 0.62 -14.75 -3.84
CA GLY A 304 1.43 -15.74 -4.55
C GLY A 304 0.61 -16.74 -5.36
N PRO A 305 1.31 -17.75 -5.96
CA PRO A 305 0.69 -18.86 -6.65
C PRO A 305 -0.36 -19.54 -5.78
N GLY A 306 -1.47 -19.96 -6.41
CA GLY A 306 -2.57 -20.57 -5.69
C GLY A 306 -3.37 -19.59 -4.83
N ARG A 307 -3.22 -18.28 -5.02
CA ARG A 307 -3.89 -17.20 -4.27
C ARG A 307 -3.60 -17.25 -2.76
N LEU A 308 -2.37 -17.58 -2.39
CA LEU A 308 -1.91 -17.54 -1.01
C LEU A 308 -1.44 -16.13 -0.67
N VAL A 309 -1.92 -15.62 0.45
CA VAL A 309 -1.46 -14.36 1.02
C VAL A 309 -0.30 -14.66 1.96
N ASN A 310 0.83 -14.04 1.70
CA ASN A 310 2.00 -14.21 2.54
C ASN A 310 2.44 -12.86 3.11
N PHE A 311 2.90 -12.88 4.35
CA PHE A 311 3.72 -11.84 4.92
C PHE A 311 5.18 -12.25 4.81
N VAL A 312 5.98 -11.41 4.20
CA VAL A 312 7.41 -11.66 3.94
C VAL A 312 8.24 -10.64 4.71
N LYS A 313 9.19 -11.12 5.51
CA LYS A 313 10.18 -10.30 6.19
C LYS A 313 11.50 -10.33 5.45
N MET A 314 12.11 -9.16 5.23
CA MET A 314 13.45 -9.03 4.65
C MET A 314 14.29 -8.05 5.46
N ASP A 315 15.62 -8.25 5.46
CA ASP A 315 16.53 -7.20 5.90
C ASP A 315 16.77 -6.16 4.79
N PHE A 316 17.57 -5.14 5.10
CA PHE A 316 17.87 -4.07 4.14
C PHE A 316 18.92 -4.44 3.08
N GLU A 317 19.55 -5.62 3.23
CA GLU A 317 20.46 -6.23 2.27
C GLU A 317 19.74 -7.16 1.27
N GLY A 318 18.41 -7.29 1.39
CA GLY A 318 17.58 -8.12 0.51
C GLY A 318 17.57 -9.61 0.86
N ASN A 319 18.01 -9.98 2.06
CA ASN A 319 17.89 -11.37 2.53
C ASN A 319 16.49 -11.61 3.09
N ARG A 320 15.86 -12.71 2.68
CA ARG A 320 14.57 -13.12 3.22
C ARG A 320 14.78 -13.76 4.59
N LEU A 321 14.23 -13.13 5.63
CA LEU A 321 14.37 -13.55 7.01
C LEU A 321 13.26 -14.49 7.45
N TYR A 322 12.02 -14.26 7.00
CA TYR A 322 10.88 -15.08 7.38
C TYR A 322 9.71 -14.91 6.40
N THR A 323 8.88 -15.94 6.32
CA THR A 323 7.59 -15.88 5.62
C THR A 323 6.55 -16.67 6.39
N TRP A 324 5.35 -16.12 6.52
CA TRP A 324 4.20 -16.87 6.98
C TRP A 324 2.99 -16.60 6.10
N THR A 325 2.11 -17.59 6.01
CA THR A 325 0.92 -17.56 5.15
C THR A 325 -0.33 -17.35 5.99
N VAL A 326 -1.21 -16.46 5.53
CA VAL A 326 -2.54 -16.30 6.12
C VAL A 326 -3.37 -17.53 5.79
N PRO A 327 -3.99 -18.20 6.79
CA PRO A 327 -4.84 -19.35 6.54
C PRO A 327 -6.03 -19.00 5.63
N ARG A 328 -6.33 -19.86 4.66
CA ARG A 328 -7.48 -19.68 3.75
C ARG A 328 -8.83 -19.94 4.40
N GLU A 329 -8.83 -20.82 5.40
CA GLU A 329 -10.05 -21.29 6.07
C GLU A 329 -10.44 -20.35 7.22
N LEU A 330 -10.47 -19.05 6.94
CA LEU A 330 -11.03 -18.11 7.90
C LEU A 330 -12.55 -18.16 7.83
N PRO A 331 -13.24 -18.13 8.99
CA PRO A 331 -14.67 -17.91 9.02
C PRO A 331 -15.04 -16.70 8.16
N ASP A 332 -16.16 -16.76 7.48
CA ASP A 332 -16.71 -15.65 6.68
C ASP A 332 -15.96 -15.32 5.37
N GLY A 333 -14.98 -16.12 4.95
CA GLY A 333 -14.15 -15.89 3.77
C GLY A 333 -13.13 -14.77 3.99
N TYR A 334 -11.96 -14.90 3.40
CA TYR A 334 -10.89 -13.89 3.40
C TYR A 334 -9.96 -14.22 2.25
N LEU A 335 -9.78 -13.27 1.35
CA LEU A 335 -9.08 -13.59 0.12
C LEU A 335 -7.67 -13.00 0.07
N GLU A 336 -7.49 -11.76 0.55
CA GLU A 336 -6.18 -11.10 0.50
C GLU A 336 -5.95 -10.17 1.68
N VAL A 337 -4.68 -9.81 1.93
CA VAL A 337 -4.28 -8.66 2.75
C VAL A 337 -3.77 -7.60 1.77
N HIS A 338 -4.68 -6.78 1.27
CA HIS A 338 -4.38 -5.70 0.33
C HIS A 338 -3.58 -4.57 0.99
N THR A 339 -3.93 -4.28 2.24
CA THR A 339 -3.31 -3.29 3.09
C THR A 339 -3.19 -3.82 4.50
N PHE A 340 -2.19 -3.36 5.25
CA PHE A 340 -2.08 -3.72 6.66
C PHE A 340 -1.48 -2.60 7.50
N SER A 341 -1.81 -2.61 8.78
CA SER A 341 -1.30 -1.65 9.76
C SER A 341 -1.14 -2.31 11.12
N VAL A 342 -0.30 -1.73 11.98
CA VAL A 342 -0.02 -2.24 13.32
C VAL A 342 -0.22 -1.12 14.32
N ASP A 343 -0.93 -1.42 15.41
CA ASP A 343 -1.13 -0.47 16.52
C ASP A 343 0.02 -0.51 17.55
N SER A 344 -0.04 0.37 18.56
CA SER A 344 0.96 0.45 19.62
C SER A 344 1.04 -0.79 20.51
N ASP A 345 0.01 -1.62 20.56
CA ASP A 345 -0.03 -2.87 21.32
C ASP A 345 0.49 -4.07 20.49
N GLY A 346 0.87 -3.81 19.23
CA GLY A 346 1.37 -4.83 18.30
C GLY A 346 0.27 -5.65 17.63
N ASN A 347 -1.01 -5.26 17.74
CA ASN A 347 -2.06 -5.89 16.97
C ASN A 347 -1.94 -5.49 15.50
N LEU A 348 -2.08 -6.48 14.63
CA LEU A 348 -2.03 -6.33 13.18
C LEU A 348 -3.45 -6.30 12.63
N TYR A 349 -3.71 -5.37 11.71
CA TYR A 349 -4.98 -5.22 11.01
C TYR A 349 -4.74 -5.36 9.52
N GLY A 350 -5.45 -6.28 8.87
CA GLY A 350 -5.35 -6.54 7.44
C GLY A 350 -6.67 -6.28 6.72
N GLY A 351 -6.66 -5.45 5.70
CA GLY A 351 -7.84 -5.14 4.88
C GLY A 351 -7.93 -6.07 3.68
N ASP A 352 -9.12 -6.69 3.52
CA ASP A 352 -9.46 -7.47 2.34
C ASP A 352 -10.33 -6.64 1.40
N ASN A 353 -9.76 -6.22 0.28
CA ASN A 353 -10.46 -5.37 -0.68
C ASN A 353 -11.40 -6.16 -1.62
N GLN A 354 -11.40 -7.48 -1.55
CA GLN A 354 -12.19 -8.35 -2.44
C GLN A 354 -13.38 -9.00 -1.75
N TYR A 355 -13.25 -9.40 -0.48
CA TYR A 355 -14.33 -10.05 0.27
C TYR A 355 -14.94 -9.17 1.37
N GLY A 356 -14.38 -7.96 1.56
CA GLY A 356 -15.05 -6.87 2.24
C GLY A 356 -14.95 -6.88 3.75
N ARG A 357 -13.75 -7.03 4.34
CA ARG A 357 -13.58 -6.82 5.79
C ARG A 357 -12.16 -6.43 6.17
N THR A 358 -12.03 -5.86 7.37
CA THR A 358 -10.75 -5.73 8.06
C THR A 358 -10.61 -6.85 9.08
N GLN A 359 -9.50 -7.57 9.08
CA GLN A 359 -9.21 -8.66 9.99
C GLN A 359 -8.20 -8.22 11.05
N LYS A 360 -8.51 -8.46 12.34
CA LYS A 360 -7.57 -8.27 13.45
C LYS A 360 -6.80 -9.54 13.74
N PHE A 361 -5.48 -9.37 13.95
CA PHE A 361 -4.56 -10.41 14.36
C PHE A 361 -3.87 -9.93 15.65
N VAL A 362 -3.79 -10.79 16.67
CA VAL A 362 -3.20 -10.48 17.96
C VAL A 362 -1.95 -11.33 18.16
N PRO A 363 -0.81 -10.78 18.63
CA PRO A 363 0.39 -11.56 18.89
C PRO A 363 0.10 -12.79 19.77
N LYS A 364 0.66 -13.94 19.41
CA LYS A 364 0.61 -15.12 20.28
C LYS A 364 1.44 -14.88 21.53
N PRO A 365 1.04 -15.41 22.70
CA PRO A 365 1.76 -15.21 23.96
C PRO A 365 3.21 -15.72 23.95
N ASP A 366 3.49 -16.71 23.10
CA ASP A 366 4.79 -17.38 22.93
C ASP A 366 5.47 -17.01 21.60
N ALA A 367 4.97 -15.98 20.90
CA ALA A 367 5.58 -15.54 19.67
C ALA A 367 6.99 -14.99 19.90
N ASP A 368 7.91 -15.36 19.02
CA ASP A 368 9.22 -14.71 18.98
C ASP A 368 9.03 -13.21 18.62
N PRO A 369 9.43 -12.26 19.50
CA PRO A 369 9.30 -10.84 19.24
C PRO A 369 9.97 -10.37 17.94
N ALA A 370 11.01 -11.09 17.48
CA ALA A 370 11.67 -10.78 16.21
C ALA A 370 10.79 -11.08 14.99
N LEU A 371 9.73 -11.87 15.14
CA LEU A 371 8.80 -12.21 14.08
C LEU A 371 7.53 -11.37 14.10
N LEU A 372 7.37 -10.48 15.07
CA LEU A 372 6.26 -9.55 15.12
C LEU A 372 6.53 -8.32 14.25
N ILE A 373 5.48 -7.86 13.59
CA ILE A 373 5.50 -6.61 12.82
C ILE A 373 5.35 -5.47 13.83
N LYS A 374 6.30 -4.55 13.83
CA LYS A 374 6.26 -3.34 14.67
C LYS A 374 5.59 -2.19 13.91
N PRO A 375 5.12 -1.15 14.61
CA PRO A 375 4.71 0.09 13.95
C PRO A 375 5.80 0.60 12.97
N PRO A 376 5.40 1.36 11.93
CA PRO A 376 6.34 1.89 10.95
C PRO A 376 7.48 2.67 11.59
N TRP A 377 8.66 2.56 10.99
CA TRP A 377 9.81 3.39 11.35
C TRP A 377 9.47 4.89 11.17
N VAL A 378 9.88 5.67 12.15
CA VAL A 378 9.77 7.14 12.13
C VAL A 378 11.09 7.72 12.62
N ALA A 379 11.65 8.65 11.86
CA ALA A 379 12.86 9.36 12.28
C ALA A 379 12.60 10.12 13.59
N ARG A 380 13.56 10.05 14.51
CA ARG A 380 13.51 10.69 15.84
C ARG A 380 14.32 11.97 15.85
#